data_ee69c546951e366ea12ae81c39151637
#
_entry.id   ee69c546951e366ea12ae81c39151637
#
_cell.length_a   1.000
_cell.length_b   1.000
_cell.length_c   1.000
_cell.angle_alpha   90.00
_cell.angle_beta   90.00
_cell.angle_gamma   90.00
#
_symmetry.space_group_name_H-M   'P 1'
#
loop_
_entity.id
_entity.type
_entity.pdbx_description
1 polymer ?
#
loop_
_entity_poly.entity_id
_entity_poly.type
_entity_poly.pdbx_seq_one_letter_code
_entity_poly.pdbx_strand_id
1 'polypeptide(L)'
;MKETDLLKRLIVQKLIRTNVWGGKHIPLDFTYKGIPEHYRNTHKGRKTLEKALKKLRNNEWIIVLTKRSGKGSDDHVSLNPRKVSEIKQFLEGKD
;
A
#
# COMPACT_ATOMS: atom_id res chain seq x y z
N MET A 1 -6.62 13.28 11.57
CA MET A 1 -6.14 12.00 10.97
C MET A 1 -4.63 11.92 11.05
N LYS A 2 -4.13 10.79 11.50
CA LYS A 2 -2.68 10.59 11.58
C LYS A 2 -2.09 10.44 10.17
N GLU A 3 -0.84 10.89 9.99
CA GLU A 3 -0.17 10.78 8.70
C GLU A 3 -0.13 9.35 8.18
N THR A 4 0.08 8.40 9.10
CA THR A 4 0.12 6.98 8.73
C THR A 4 -1.21 6.53 8.12
N ASP A 5 -2.34 6.97 8.71
CA ASP A 5 -3.66 6.62 8.19
C ASP A 5 -3.93 7.27 6.84
N LEU A 6 -3.45 8.50 6.65
CA LEU A 6 -3.55 9.16 5.35
C LEU A 6 -2.82 8.37 4.28
N LEU A 7 -1.59 7.92 4.58
CA LEU A 7 -0.80 7.15 3.63
C LEU A 7 -1.44 5.79 3.35
N LYS A 8 -1.95 5.12 4.37
CA LYS A 8 -2.68 3.87 4.19
C LYS A 8 -3.84 4.06 3.22
N ARG A 9 -4.61 5.14 3.42
CA ARG A 9 -5.75 5.46 2.56
C ARG A 9 -5.33 5.70 1.12
N LEU A 10 -4.28 6.48 0.92
CA LEU A 10 -3.79 6.77 -0.43
C LEU A 10 -3.33 5.51 -1.17
N ILE A 11 -2.60 4.64 -0.47
CA ILE A 11 -2.12 3.38 -1.05
C ILE A 11 -3.30 2.49 -1.43
N VAL A 12 -4.23 2.29 -0.50
CA VAL A 12 -5.39 1.43 -0.73
C VAL A 12 -6.25 1.97 -1.86
N GLN A 13 -6.51 3.28 -1.88
CA GLN A 13 -7.31 3.89 -2.94
C GLN A 13 -6.66 3.71 -4.32
N LYS A 14 -5.33 3.82 -4.37
CA LYS A 14 -4.61 3.62 -5.64
C LYS A 14 -4.79 2.18 -6.13
N LEU A 15 -4.68 1.22 -5.23
CA LEU A 15 -4.84 -0.19 -5.58
C LEU A 15 -6.27 -0.51 -6.01
N ILE A 16 -7.25 0.10 -5.36
CA ILE A 16 -8.66 -0.08 -5.74
C ILE A 16 -8.90 0.48 -7.14
N ARG A 17 -8.40 1.69 -7.43
CA ARG A 17 -8.57 2.30 -8.74
C ARG A 17 -7.94 1.50 -9.86
N THR A 18 -6.83 0.84 -9.57
CA THR A 18 -6.16 -0.01 -10.55
C THR A 18 -6.70 -1.43 -10.55
N ASN A 19 -7.67 -1.71 -9.68
CA ASN A 19 -8.35 -3.01 -9.59
C ASN A 19 -7.38 -4.18 -9.40
N VAL A 20 -6.48 -4.04 -8.42
CA VAL A 20 -5.40 -4.99 -8.19
C VAL A 20 -5.74 -5.86 -6.98
N TRP A 21 -6.43 -6.97 -7.22
CA TRP A 21 -6.89 -7.89 -6.19
C TRP A 21 -6.35 -9.29 -6.41
N GLY A 22 -5.98 -9.96 -5.33
CA GLY A 22 -5.60 -11.36 -5.36
C GLY A 22 -4.43 -11.65 -6.28
N GLY A 23 -4.67 -12.41 -7.33
CA GLY A 23 -3.64 -12.82 -8.28
C GLY A 23 -3.10 -11.70 -9.16
N LYS A 24 -3.79 -10.56 -9.23
CA LYS A 24 -3.31 -9.40 -9.97
C LYS A 24 -2.46 -8.54 -9.04
N HIS A 25 -1.29 -8.13 -9.50
CA HIS A 25 -0.40 -7.32 -8.68
C HIS A 25 0.35 -6.31 -9.56
N ILE A 26 0.82 -5.24 -8.93
CA ILE A 26 1.59 -4.20 -9.61
C ILE A 26 2.87 -3.95 -8.80
N PRO A 27 3.90 -3.36 -9.43
CA PRO A 27 5.10 -2.98 -8.69
C PRO A 27 4.74 -2.02 -7.56
N LEU A 28 5.34 -2.23 -6.40
CA LEU A 28 5.07 -1.39 -5.23
C LEU A 28 5.37 0.09 -5.52
N ASP A 29 6.40 0.36 -6.28
CA ASP A 29 6.78 1.73 -6.65
C ASP A 29 5.66 2.48 -7.35
N PHE A 30 4.81 1.76 -8.08
CA PHE A 30 3.69 2.38 -8.79
C PHE A 30 2.69 3.00 -7.83
N THR A 31 2.53 2.42 -6.63
CA THR A 31 1.59 2.93 -5.65
C THR A 31 2.05 4.27 -5.08
N TYR A 32 3.34 4.58 -5.18
CA TYR A 32 3.90 5.81 -4.63
C TYR A 32 3.63 7.04 -5.48
N LYS A 33 3.18 6.87 -6.71
CA LYS A 33 2.99 7.99 -7.63
C LYS A 33 1.97 9.02 -7.19
N GLY A 34 1.01 8.64 -6.37
CA GLY A 34 0.03 9.58 -5.84
C GLY A 34 0.35 10.12 -4.46
N ILE A 35 1.50 9.77 -3.91
CA ILE A 35 1.91 10.14 -2.57
C ILE A 35 2.76 11.42 -2.62
N PRO A 36 2.51 12.40 -1.71
CA PRO A 36 3.30 13.62 -1.69
C PRO A 36 4.80 13.34 -1.62
N GLU A 37 5.58 14.15 -2.34
CA GLU A 37 7.00 13.91 -2.52
C GLU A 37 7.79 13.81 -1.22
N HIS A 38 7.45 14.59 -0.22
CA HIS A 38 8.22 14.57 1.03
C HIS A 38 8.21 13.22 1.73
N TYR A 39 7.19 12.38 1.47
CA TYR A 39 7.18 11.02 2.00
C TYR A 39 8.10 10.09 1.22
N ARG A 40 8.54 10.50 0.05
CA ARG A 40 9.43 9.69 -0.78
C ARG A 40 10.87 10.20 -0.74
N ASN A 41 11.05 11.50 -0.51
CA ASN A 41 12.35 12.17 -0.65
C ASN A 41 13.06 12.48 0.67
N THR A 42 12.35 12.46 1.80
CA THR A 42 12.97 12.73 3.09
C THR A 42 13.10 11.45 3.90
N HIS A 43 14.07 11.41 4.78
CA HIS A 43 14.28 10.28 5.67
C HIS A 43 13.07 10.07 6.58
N LYS A 44 12.58 11.15 7.18
CA LYS A 44 11.42 11.09 8.07
C LYS A 44 10.17 10.66 7.33
N GLY A 45 9.96 11.18 6.14
CA GLY A 45 8.80 10.84 5.31
C GLY A 45 8.82 9.37 4.93
N ARG A 46 9.99 8.86 4.53
CA ARG A 46 10.10 7.45 4.15
C ARG A 46 9.82 6.52 5.32
N LYS A 47 10.23 6.90 6.52
CA LYS A 47 9.92 6.10 7.71
C LYS A 47 8.42 6.04 7.97
N THR A 48 7.73 7.15 7.79
CA THR A 48 6.27 7.18 7.94
C THR A 48 5.59 6.30 6.89
N LEU A 49 6.07 6.36 5.66
CA LEU A 49 5.55 5.55 4.57
C LEU A 49 5.76 4.05 4.84
N GLU A 50 6.96 3.68 5.28
CA GLU A 50 7.26 2.29 5.63
C GLU A 50 6.36 1.79 6.75
N LYS A 51 6.08 2.65 7.72
CA LYS A 51 5.20 2.31 8.83
C LYS A 51 3.78 2.06 8.34
N ALA A 52 3.31 2.87 7.40
CA ALA A 52 1.98 2.67 6.80
C ALA A 52 1.90 1.34 6.07
N LEU A 53 2.92 1.03 5.28
CA LEU A 53 2.99 -0.26 4.56
C LEU A 53 3.00 -1.43 5.52
N LYS A 54 3.78 -1.32 6.59
CA LYS A 54 3.86 -2.38 7.59
C LYS A 54 2.50 -2.63 8.25
N LYS A 55 1.76 -1.56 8.55
CA LYS A 55 0.43 -1.69 9.14
C LYS A 55 -0.54 -2.36 8.17
N LEU A 56 -0.48 -2.00 6.89
CA LEU A 56 -1.33 -2.63 5.88
C LEU A 56 -1.04 -4.12 5.75
N ARG A 57 0.24 -4.49 5.79
CA ARG A 57 0.64 -5.90 5.73
C ARG A 57 0.20 -6.64 6.99
N ASN A 58 0.38 -6.04 8.16
CA ASN A 58 0.00 -6.68 9.42
C ASN A 58 -1.51 -6.88 9.53
N ASN A 59 -2.29 -5.98 8.94
CA ASN A 59 -3.75 -6.13 8.87
C ASN A 59 -4.16 -7.14 7.80
N GLU A 60 -3.21 -7.60 7.00
CA GLU A 60 -3.45 -8.50 5.88
C GLU A 60 -4.34 -7.87 4.81
N TRP A 61 -4.38 -6.54 4.73
CA TRP A 61 -5.15 -5.85 3.70
C TRP A 61 -4.43 -5.85 2.37
N ILE A 62 -3.10 -5.91 2.40
CA ILE A 62 -2.30 -6.03 1.18
C ILE A 62 -1.42 -7.27 1.25
N ILE A 63 -1.10 -7.79 0.07
CA ILE A 63 -0.19 -8.91 -0.09
C ILE A 63 1.02 -8.38 -0.84
N VAL A 64 2.20 -8.55 -0.26
CA VAL A 64 3.44 -8.11 -0.90
C VAL A 64 4.20 -9.33 -1.38
N LEU A 65 4.50 -9.35 -2.68
CA LEU A 65 5.25 -10.42 -3.30
C LEU A 65 6.59 -9.89 -3.77
N THR A 66 7.67 -10.56 -3.39
CA THR A 66 9.00 -10.19 -3.83
C THR A 66 9.38 -11.06 -5.01
N LYS A 67 9.63 -10.44 -6.16
CA LYS A 67 10.09 -11.15 -7.36
C LYS A 67 11.57 -10.91 -7.52
N ARG A 68 12.34 -11.98 -7.63
CA ARG A 68 13.77 -11.89 -7.89
C ARG A 68 14.02 -11.86 -9.39
N SER A 69 14.82 -10.89 -9.82
CA SER A 69 15.27 -10.82 -11.20
C SER A 69 16.79 -10.88 -11.20
N GLY A 70 17.39 -10.97 -12.37
CA GLY A 70 18.84 -11.00 -12.48
C GLY A 70 19.54 -9.74 -12.00
N LYS A 71 18.80 -8.68 -11.76
CA LYS A 71 19.35 -7.38 -11.32
C LYS A 71 18.91 -6.99 -9.92
N GLY A 72 18.33 -7.90 -9.16
CA GLY A 72 17.88 -7.63 -7.80
C GLY A 72 16.49 -8.20 -7.55
N SER A 73 15.76 -7.57 -6.65
CA SER A 73 14.40 -8.00 -6.32
C SER A 73 13.44 -6.83 -6.45
N ASP A 74 12.27 -7.09 -6.99
CA ASP A 74 11.19 -6.13 -7.11
C ASP A 74 10.01 -6.57 -6.26
N ASP A 75 9.50 -5.67 -5.45
CA ASP A 75 8.30 -5.94 -4.66
C ASP A 75 7.07 -5.59 -5.48
N HIS A 76 6.11 -6.50 -5.48
CA HIS A 76 4.81 -6.30 -6.08
C HIS A 76 3.76 -6.35 -5.00
N VAL A 77 2.64 -5.69 -5.23
CA VAL A 77 1.59 -5.57 -4.22
C VAL A 77 0.21 -5.79 -4.84
N SER A 78 -0.69 -6.39 -4.06
CA SER A 78 -2.09 -6.52 -4.41
C SER A 78 -2.94 -6.37 -3.16
N LEU A 79 -4.24 -6.12 -3.36
CA LEU A 79 -5.19 -6.08 -2.26
C LEU A 79 -5.66 -7.51 -1.95
N ASN A 80 -5.91 -7.77 -0.68
CA ASN A 80 -6.40 -9.07 -0.23
C ASN A 80 -7.92 -9.12 -0.38
N PRO A 81 -8.46 -9.96 -1.29
CA PRO A 81 -9.90 -10.03 -1.51
C PRO A 81 -10.69 -10.52 -0.28
N ARG A 82 -10.03 -11.19 0.65
CA ARG A 82 -10.67 -11.64 1.88
C ARG A 82 -10.94 -10.50 2.86
N LYS A 83 -10.33 -9.33 2.63
CA LYS A 83 -10.44 -8.18 3.53
C LYS A 83 -11.23 -7.02 2.92
N VAL A 84 -12.01 -7.29 1.88
CA VAL A 84 -12.77 -6.27 1.19
C VAL A 84 -13.64 -5.44 2.15
N SER A 85 -14.38 -6.12 3.04
CA SER A 85 -15.27 -5.41 3.96
C SER A 85 -14.52 -4.47 4.91
N GLU A 86 -13.42 -4.95 5.48
CA GLU A 86 -12.61 -4.16 6.40
C GLU A 86 -12.00 -2.95 5.68
N ILE A 87 -11.51 -3.17 4.46
CA ILE A 87 -10.91 -2.11 3.66
C ILE A 87 -11.95 -1.03 3.34
N LYS A 88 -13.15 -1.45 2.95
CA LYS A 88 -14.23 -0.51 2.65
C LYS A 88 -14.63 0.31 3.87
N GLN A 89 -14.75 -0.34 5.04
CA GLN A 89 -15.08 0.35 6.27
C GLN A 89 -14.01 1.39 6.62
N PHE A 90 -12.75 1.04 6.45
CA PHE A 90 -11.65 1.97 6.68
C PHE A 90 -11.78 3.20 5.77
N LEU A 91 -12.05 3.00 4.48
CA LEU A 91 -12.17 4.09 3.52
C LEU A 91 -13.39 4.96 3.79
N GLU A 92 -14.43 4.40 4.36
CA GLU A 92 -15.64 5.15 4.73
C GLU A 92 -15.50 5.87 6.08
N GLY A 93 -14.37 5.70 6.75
CA GLY A 93 -14.16 6.30 8.05
C GLY A 93 -14.81 5.56 9.20
N LYS A 94 -15.22 4.34 8.98
CA LYS A 94 -15.81 3.47 10.01
C LYS A 94 -14.75 2.51 10.51
N ASP A 95 -14.43 2.59 11.76
CA ASP A 95 -13.45 1.70 12.38
C ASP A 95 -14.09 0.47 12.97
#